data_be14480de71452db728a8b416e039db1
#
_entry.id   be14480de71452db728a8b416e039db1
#
_cell.length_a   1.000
_cell.length_b   1.000
_cell.length_c   1.000
_cell.angle_alpha   90.00
_cell.angle_beta   90.00
_cell.angle_gamma   90.00
#
_symmetry.space_group_name_H-M   'P 1'
#
loop_
_entity.id
_entity.type
_entity.pdbx_description
1 polymer ?
#
loop_
_entity_poly.entity_id
_entity_poly.type
_entity_poly.pdbx_seq_one_letter_code
_entity_poly.pdbx_strand_id
1 'polypeptide(L)'
;RLRSRGLGDVYKRQMLYRVSERVYDGSIIPPESGNFISDENLFNYQAKVLRELLNEESYICVGRAADFVLRDKPNVLTVYVDAPYDWRVEREMKRQGIGSSQAKHYIDKLDRYRESYYKYHTGRQWKRVENYDLCLDSAAIGLDNCVELIKKVIELKFDGKAK
;
A
#
# COMPACT_ATOMS: atom_id res chain seq x y z
N ARG A 1 7.81 -16.11 8.58
CA ARG A 1 8.70 -15.18 7.84
C ARG A 1 8.34 -15.20 6.36
N LEU A 2 7.53 -14.27 5.93
CA LEU A 2 7.36 -14.00 4.50
C LEU A 2 8.66 -13.36 3.99
N ARG A 3 9.51 -14.17 3.37
CA ARG A 3 10.69 -13.66 2.64
C ARG A 3 10.18 -12.92 1.41
N SER A 4 10.49 -11.63 1.31
CA SER A 4 10.32 -10.86 0.08
C SER A 4 11.14 -11.51 -1.03
N ARG A 5 10.48 -12.20 -1.97
CA ARG A 5 11.10 -12.58 -3.23
C ARG A 5 11.47 -11.31 -3.97
N GLY A 6 12.69 -11.27 -4.52
CA GLY A 6 13.27 -10.08 -5.10
C GLY A 6 12.36 -9.39 -6.12
N LEU A 7 12.36 -8.07 -6.12
CA LEU A 7 11.62 -7.18 -7.03
C LEU A 7 11.76 -7.54 -8.53
N GLY A 8 12.80 -8.29 -8.92
CA GLY A 8 13.07 -8.70 -10.31
C GLY A 8 12.05 -9.67 -10.90
N ASP A 9 11.55 -10.63 -10.11
CA ASP A 9 10.62 -11.65 -10.60
C ASP A 9 9.20 -11.12 -10.77
N VAL A 10 8.79 -10.17 -9.93
CA VAL A 10 7.49 -9.49 -10.02
C VAL A 10 7.43 -8.60 -11.28
N TYR A 11 8.54 -7.96 -11.63
CA TYR A 11 8.61 -7.05 -12.78
C TYR A 11 8.53 -7.79 -14.13
N LYS A 12 9.13 -8.98 -14.25
CA LYS A 12 9.03 -9.80 -15.47
C LYS A 12 7.62 -10.31 -15.71
N ARG A 13 6.89 -10.64 -14.66
CA ARG A 13 5.49 -11.08 -14.74
C ARG A 13 4.54 -9.95 -15.14
N GLN A 14 4.74 -8.73 -14.68
CA GLN A 14 3.91 -7.58 -15.05
C GLN A 14 4.01 -7.20 -16.55
N MET A 15 5.16 -7.43 -17.20
CA MET A 15 5.28 -7.21 -18.65
C MET A 15 4.47 -8.21 -19.49
N LEU A 16 4.14 -9.37 -18.96
CA LEU A 16 3.36 -10.41 -19.65
C LEU A 16 1.85 -10.22 -19.46
N TYR A 17 1.40 -9.46 -18.48
CA TYR A 17 -0.02 -9.23 -18.20
C TYR A 17 -0.49 -7.84 -18.64
N ARG A 18 -0.56 -7.62 -19.95
CA ARG A 18 -1.48 -6.63 -20.54
C ARG A 18 -2.89 -7.24 -20.61
N VAL A 19 -3.42 -7.68 -19.50
CA VAL A 19 -4.76 -8.27 -19.47
C VAL A 19 -5.62 -7.47 -18.50
N SER A 20 -6.77 -7.06 -19.01
CA SER A 20 -7.94 -6.48 -18.35
C SER A 20 -7.79 -6.15 -16.86
N GLU A 21 -7.96 -4.89 -16.52
CA GLU A 21 -8.09 -4.43 -15.13
C GLU A 21 -9.20 -5.24 -14.46
N ARG A 22 -8.83 -6.18 -13.60
CA ARG A 22 -9.78 -6.92 -12.77
C ARG A 22 -9.78 -6.31 -11.38
N VAL A 23 -10.84 -5.61 -11.10
CA VAL A 23 -11.11 -5.09 -9.75
C VAL A 23 -11.38 -6.25 -8.81
N TYR A 24 -10.84 -6.18 -7.60
CA TYR A 24 -11.11 -7.17 -6.54
C TYR A 24 -12.60 -7.39 -6.33
N ASP A 25 -13.06 -8.61 -6.52
CA ASP A 25 -14.46 -9.05 -6.37
C ASP A 25 -14.70 -9.94 -5.14
N GLY A 26 -13.65 -10.27 -4.40
CA GLY A 26 -13.70 -11.13 -3.21
C GLY A 26 -13.60 -12.62 -3.50
N SER A 27 -13.48 -13.04 -4.76
CA SER A 27 -13.34 -14.46 -5.11
C SER A 27 -11.99 -15.02 -4.70
N ILE A 28 -11.95 -16.27 -4.25
CA ILE A 28 -10.74 -17.00 -3.87
C ILE A 28 -10.72 -18.33 -4.63
N ILE A 29 -9.63 -18.57 -5.33
CA ILE A 29 -9.42 -19.82 -6.05
C ILE A 29 -8.94 -20.90 -5.05
N PRO A 30 -9.58 -22.08 -5.00
CA PRO A 30 -9.18 -23.16 -4.11
C PRO A 30 -7.75 -23.67 -4.37
N PRO A 31 -7.06 -24.21 -3.34
CA PRO A 31 -5.71 -24.75 -3.47
C PRO A 31 -5.56 -25.84 -4.54
N GLU A 32 -6.60 -26.58 -4.80
CA GLU A 32 -6.62 -27.69 -5.78
C GLU A 32 -6.69 -27.21 -7.22
N SER A 33 -6.97 -25.93 -7.45
CA SER A 33 -7.04 -25.39 -8.80
C SER A 33 -5.65 -25.11 -9.37
N GLY A 34 -5.45 -25.36 -10.65
CA GLY A 34 -4.20 -25.08 -11.33
C GLY A 34 -3.79 -23.60 -11.35
N ASN A 35 -4.72 -22.70 -11.02
CA ASN A 35 -4.52 -21.24 -10.99
C ASN A 35 -4.34 -20.69 -9.56
N PHE A 36 -4.20 -21.53 -8.56
CA PHE A 36 -4.09 -21.15 -7.15
C PHE A 36 -2.97 -20.11 -6.86
N ILE A 37 -1.84 -20.19 -7.58
CA ILE A 37 -0.67 -19.30 -7.38
C ILE A 37 -0.73 -18.06 -8.29
N SER A 38 -1.86 -17.68 -8.84
CA SER A 38 -1.99 -16.44 -9.60
C SER A 38 -1.82 -15.20 -8.71
N ASP A 39 -1.31 -14.10 -9.28
CA ASP A 39 -1.15 -12.84 -8.54
C ASP A 39 -2.49 -12.31 -8.02
N GLU A 40 -3.57 -12.55 -8.78
CA GLU A 40 -4.94 -12.21 -8.39
C GLU A 40 -5.39 -13.00 -7.16
N ASN A 41 -5.18 -14.31 -7.17
CA ASN A 41 -5.54 -15.17 -6.04
C ASN A 41 -4.73 -14.84 -4.79
N LEU A 42 -3.43 -14.52 -4.96
CA LEU A 42 -2.58 -14.07 -3.86
C LEU A 42 -3.12 -12.77 -3.23
N PHE A 43 -3.55 -11.81 -4.06
CA PHE A 43 -4.18 -10.58 -3.57
C PHE A 43 -5.46 -10.89 -2.80
N ASN A 44 -6.32 -11.76 -3.31
CA ASN A 44 -7.58 -12.13 -2.68
C ASN A 44 -7.36 -12.79 -1.31
N TYR A 45 -6.35 -13.66 -1.18
CA TYR A 45 -5.93 -14.22 0.11
C TYR A 45 -5.42 -13.17 1.08
N GLN A 46 -4.59 -12.22 0.60
CA GLN A 46 -4.11 -11.12 1.43
C GLN A 46 -5.28 -10.26 1.93
N ALA A 47 -6.24 -9.96 1.05
CA ALA A 47 -7.43 -9.20 1.40
C ALA A 47 -8.30 -9.93 2.45
N LYS A 48 -8.43 -11.26 2.33
CA LYS A 48 -9.10 -12.09 3.34
C LYS A 48 -8.41 -11.98 4.69
N VAL A 49 -7.10 -12.19 4.74
CA VAL A 49 -6.31 -12.08 5.98
C VAL A 49 -6.46 -10.71 6.64
N LEU A 50 -6.39 -9.61 5.86
CA LEU A 50 -6.58 -8.26 6.40
C LEU A 50 -7.95 -8.07 7.04
N ARG A 51 -9.01 -8.65 6.46
CA ARG A 51 -10.37 -8.57 7.01
C ARG A 51 -10.55 -9.43 8.26
N GLU A 52 -9.92 -10.59 8.30
CA GLU A 52 -9.96 -11.50 9.47
C GLU A 52 -9.23 -10.87 10.66
N LEU A 53 -8.00 -10.38 10.45
CA LEU A 53 -7.21 -9.70 11.48
C LEU A 53 -7.93 -8.49 12.09
N LEU A 54 -8.72 -7.76 11.31
CA LEU A 54 -9.46 -6.61 11.81
C LEU A 54 -10.48 -6.96 12.90
N ASN A 55 -10.93 -8.21 12.95
CA ASN A 55 -11.86 -8.70 13.98
C ASN A 55 -11.15 -9.23 15.23
N GLU A 56 -9.85 -9.48 15.14
CA GLU A 56 -9.08 -10.13 16.19
C GLU A 56 -8.22 -9.13 16.96
N GLU A 57 -7.58 -8.18 16.24
CA GLU A 57 -6.63 -7.27 16.86
C GLU A 57 -6.49 -5.94 16.10
N SER A 58 -5.89 -4.94 16.77
CA SER A 58 -5.46 -3.70 16.12
C SER A 58 -4.11 -3.90 15.43
N TYR A 59 -3.97 -3.50 14.17
CA TYR A 59 -2.74 -3.62 13.41
C TYR A 59 -2.49 -2.44 12.47
N ILE A 60 -1.25 -2.32 12.02
CA ILE A 60 -0.86 -1.37 10.97
C ILE A 60 -0.50 -2.14 9.71
N CYS A 61 -1.18 -1.83 8.60
CA CYS A 61 -0.87 -2.41 7.29
C CYS A 61 -0.22 -1.36 6.39
N VAL A 62 0.92 -1.70 5.78
CA VAL A 62 1.62 -0.82 4.85
C VAL A 62 1.47 -1.34 3.42
N GLY A 63 0.76 -0.59 2.60
CA GLY A 63 0.49 -0.92 1.19
C GLY A 63 -0.59 -2.00 1.01
N ARG A 64 -0.41 -2.90 0.02
CA ARG A 64 -1.35 -4.00 -0.31
C ARG A 64 -2.75 -3.54 -0.70
N ALA A 65 -2.92 -2.28 -1.07
CA ALA A 65 -4.23 -1.66 -1.29
C ALA A 65 -5.20 -1.89 -0.11
N ALA A 66 -4.66 -1.90 1.13
CA ALA A 66 -5.43 -2.16 2.34
C ALA A 66 -6.53 -1.10 2.56
N ASP A 67 -6.26 0.15 2.19
CA ASP A 67 -7.24 1.24 2.15
C ASP A 67 -8.47 0.86 1.32
N PHE A 68 -8.28 0.24 0.15
CA PHE A 68 -9.36 -0.21 -0.70
C PHE A 68 -10.08 -1.45 -0.15
N VAL A 69 -9.32 -2.43 0.34
CA VAL A 69 -9.86 -3.69 0.89
C VAL A 69 -10.73 -3.44 2.13
N LEU A 70 -10.35 -2.44 2.94
CA LEU A 70 -10.98 -2.14 4.23
C LEU A 70 -11.84 -0.87 4.22
N ARG A 71 -12.08 -0.27 3.06
CA ARG A 71 -12.79 1.03 2.92
C ARG A 71 -14.17 1.09 3.57
N ASP A 72 -14.86 -0.06 3.66
CA ASP A 72 -16.20 -0.16 4.20
C ASP A 72 -16.22 -0.41 5.72
N LYS A 73 -15.05 -0.39 6.37
CA LYS A 73 -14.92 -0.68 7.79
C LYS A 73 -14.81 0.60 8.62
N PRO A 74 -15.66 0.78 9.64
CA PRO A 74 -15.72 2.02 10.42
C PRO A 74 -14.51 2.22 11.35
N ASN A 75 -13.81 1.14 11.70
CA ASN A 75 -12.67 1.15 12.62
C ASN A 75 -11.30 1.17 11.88
N VAL A 76 -11.27 1.71 10.67
CA VAL A 76 -10.05 1.84 9.86
C VAL A 76 -9.74 3.31 9.63
N LEU A 77 -8.47 3.69 9.77
CA LEU A 77 -7.92 4.98 9.35
C LEU A 77 -6.99 4.75 8.17
N THR A 78 -7.30 5.37 7.04
CA THR A 78 -6.49 5.29 5.82
C THR A 78 -5.58 6.51 5.73
N VAL A 79 -4.26 6.28 5.61
CA VAL A 79 -3.25 7.34 5.62
C VAL A 79 -2.36 7.24 4.39
N TYR A 80 -2.19 8.37 3.70
CA TYR A 80 -1.21 8.53 2.63
C TYR A 80 -0.09 9.46 3.09
N VAL A 81 1.14 8.98 3.04
CA VAL A 81 2.33 9.76 3.39
C VAL A 81 3.13 10.01 2.11
N ASP A 82 3.29 11.26 1.77
CA ASP A 82 4.06 11.72 0.60
C ASP A 82 5.26 12.57 1.03
N ALA A 83 6.08 12.90 0.05
CA ALA A 83 7.14 13.92 0.14
C ALA A 83 7.56 14.35 -1.27
N PRO A 84 8.08 15.58 -1.46
CA PRO A 84 8.63 16.04 -2.73
C PRO A 84 9.69 15.09 -3.28
N TYR A 85 9.70 14.93 -4.60
CA TYR A 85 10.56 13.95 -5.28
C TYR A 85 12.04 14.12 -4.93
N ASP A 86 12.56 15.34 -4.97
CA ASP A 86 13.98 15.61 -4.69
C ASP A 86 14.34 15.29 -3.24
N TRP A 87 13.48 15.58 -2.29
CA TRP A 87 13.66 15.21 -0.88
C TRP A 87 13.71 13.68 -0.72
N ARG A 88 12.86 12.95 -1.42
CA ARG A 88 12.88 11.47 -1.43
C ARG A 88 14.16 10.92 -2.02
N VAL A 89 14.68 11.55 -3.09
CA VAL A 89 15.97 11.19 -3.71
C VAL A 89 17.12 11.36 -2.72
N GLU A 90 17.22 12.54 -2.09
CA GLU A 90 18.28 12.80 -1.11
C GLU A 90 18.24 11.83 0.07
N ARG A 91 17.04 11.57 0.57
CA ARG A 91 16.83 10.61 1.66
C ARG A 91 17.28 9.20 1.27
N GLU A 92 16.93 8.76 0.07
CA GLU A 92 17.28 7.43 -0.42
C GLU A 92 18.80 7.30 -0.66
N MET A 93 19.44 8.35 -1.16
CA MET A 93 20.91 8.43 -1.27
C MET A 93 21.58 8.22 0.10
N LYS A 94 21.09 8.93 1.14
CA LYS A 94 21.63 8.82 2.51
C LYS A 94 21.36 7.44 3.10
N ARG A 95 20.16 6.89 2.90
CA ARG A 95 19.73 5.61 3.48
C ARG A 95 20.50 4.42 2.91
N GLN A 96 20.77 4.43 1.61
CA GLN A 96 21.42 3.31 0.91
C GLN A 96 22.90 3.54 0.59
N GLY A 97 23.44 4.74 0.77
CA GLY A 97 24.81 5.09 0.40
C GLY A 97 25.04 5.07 -1.12
N ILE A 98 24.02 5.41 -1.93
CA ILE A 98 24.06 5.36 -3.40
C ILE A 98 24.04 6.75 -4.03
N GLY A 99 24.46 6.82 -5.31
CA GLY A 99 24.45 8.07 -6.07
C GLY A 99 23.05 8.51 -6.50
N SER A 100 22.91 9.79 -6.86
CA SER A 100 21.63 10.43 -7.24
C SER A 100 20.93 9.69 -8.39
N SER A 101 21.64 9.29 -9.43
CA SER A 101 21.06 8.56 -10.57
C SER A 101 20.45 7.22 -10.15
N GLN A 102 21.14 6.48 -9.28
CA GLN A 102 20.66 5.21 -8.76
C GLN A 102 19.43 5.40 -7.85
N ALA A 103 19.45 6.43 -6.98
CA ALA A 103 18.32 6.75 -6.11
C ALA A 103 17.08 7.14 -6.91
N LYS A 104 17.21 7.98 -7.95
CA LYS A 104 16.13 8.35 -8.87
C LYS A 104 15.55 7.12 -9.55
N HIS A 105 16.41 6.28 -10.15
CA HIS A 105 15.95 5.04 -10.80
C HIS A 105 15.18 4.11 -9.85
N TYR A 106 15.68 3.98 -8.62
CA TYR A 106 15.04 3.17 -7.60
C TYR A 106 13.64 3.70 -7.24
N ILE A 107 13.52 5.00 -6.98
CA ILE A 107 12.25 5.66 -6.62
C ILE A 107 11.24 5.53 -7.77
N ASP A 108 11.65 5.85 -9.00
CA ASP A 108 10.78 5.77 -10.18
C ASP A 108 10.27 4.35 -10.43
N LYS A 109 11.13 3.36 -10.24
CA LYS A 109 10.75 1.95 -10.36
C LYS A 109 9.74 1.54 -9.28
N LEU A 110 9.97 1.96 -8.06
CA LEU A 110 9.12 1.63 -6.92
C LEU A 110 7.75 2.30 -7.01
N ASP A 111 7.71 3.57 -7.40
CA ASP A 111 6.46 4.32 -7.58
C ASP A 111 5.63 3.73 -8.72
N ARG A 112 6.25 3.45 -9.87
CA ARG A 112 5.55 2.77 -10.99
C ARG A 112 4.98 1.42 -10.58
N TYR A 113 5.73 0.66 -9.78
CA TYR A 113 5.24 -0.62 -9.26
C TYR A 113 4.01 -0.43 -8.36
N ARG A 114 4.05 0.53 -7.43
CA ARG A 114 2.93 0.82 -6.52
C ARG A 114 1.70 1.29 -7.28
N GLU A 115 1.87 2.22 -8.22
CA GLU A 115 0.79 2.74 -9.05
C GLU A 115 0.13 1.65 -9.89
N SER A 116 0.94 0.80 -10.56
CA SER A 116 0.45 -0.30 -11.37
C SER A 116 -0.27 -1.36 -10.52
N TYR A 117 0.31 -1.73 -9.38
CA TYR A 117 -0.30 -2.68 -8.44
C TYR A 117 -1.65 -2.18 -7.93
N TYR A 118 -1.68 -0.92 -7.46
CA TYR A 118 -2.89 -0.33 -6.92
C TYR A 118 -3.97 -0.21 -8.00
N LYS A 119 -3.62 0.29 -9.18
CA LYS A 119 -4.55 0.42 -10.29
C LYS A 119 -5.10 -0.94 -10.74
N TYR A 120 -4.24 -1.96 -10.84
CA TYR A 120 -4.64 -3.30 -11.26
C TYR A 120 -5.69 -3.91 -10.33
N HIS A 121 -5.48 -3.83 -9.02
CA HIS A 121 -6.36 -4.48 -8.04
C HIS A 121 -7.57 -3.64 -7.63
N THR A 122 -7.54 -2.32 -7.81
CA THR A 122 -8.60 -1.42 -7.31
C THR A 122 -9.34 -0.66 -8.41
N GLY A 123 -8.80 -0.60 -9.62
CA GLY A 123 -9.28 0.28 -10.69
C GLY A 123 -9.06 1.78 -10.43
N ARG A 124 -8.38 2.15 -9.30
CA ARG A 124 -8.21 3.54 -8.85
C ARG A 124 -6.77 4.02 -9.04
N GLN A 125 -6.57 5.33 -8.98
CA GLN A 125 -5.25 5.94 -8.97
C GLN A 125 -4.71 6.00 -7.54
N TRP A 126 -3.50 5.50 -7.32
CA TRP A 126 -2.88 5.40 -5.99
C TRP A 126 -2.72 6.73 -5.27
N LYS A 127 -2.31 7.79 -5.98
CA LYS A 127 -2.02 9.12 -5.38
C LYS A 127 -3.24 10.04 -5.23
N ARG A 128 -4.45 9.54 -5.43
CA ARG A 128 -5.65 10.37 -5.25
C ARG A 128 -5.97 10.54 -3.78
N VAL A 129 -6.01 11.79 -3.34
CA VAL A 129 -6.27 12.17 -1.95
C VAL A 129 -7.64 11.66 -1.45
N GLU A 130 -8.61 11.52 -2.36
CA GLU A 130 -9.96 11.05 -2.03
C GLU A 130 -10.00 9.56 -1.62
N ASN A 131 -8.92 8.82 -1.79
CA ASN A 131 -8.82 7.43 -1.33
C ASN A 131 -8.48 7.34 0.16
N TYR A 132 -8.05 8.45 0.79
CA TYR A 132 -7.45 8.42 2.13
C TYR A 132 -8.16 9.38 3.07
N ASP A 133 -8.26 9.01 4.35
CA ASP A 133 -8.79 9.88 5.41
C ASP A 133 -7.80 10.99 5.79
N LEU A 134 -6.49 10.73 5.66
CA LEU A 134 -5.41 11.64 6.04
C LEU A 134 -4.28 11.57 5.01
N CYS A 135 -3.87 12.75 4.51
CA CYS A 135 -2.70 12.86 3.65
C CYS A 135 -1.67 13.78 4.29
N LEU A 136 -0.41 13.35 4.37
CA LEU A 136 0.68 14.05 5.04
C LEU A 136 1.87 14.25 4.12
N ASP A 137 2.45 15.46 4.12
CA ASP A 137 3.77 15.73 3.55
C ASP A 137 4.84 15.56 4.63
N SER A 138 5.55 14.44 4.58
CA SER A 138 6.56 14.11 5.59
C SER A 138 7.85 14.95 5.47
N ALA A 139 8.07 15.62 4.35
CA ALA A 139 9.18 16.56 4.22
C ALA A 139 8.88 17.89 4.90
N ALA A 140 7.65 18.39 4.77
CA ALA A 140 7.24 19.66 5.37
C ALA A 140 7.03 19.55 6.89
N ILE A 141 6.45 18.43 7.33
CA ILE A 141 6.02 18.26 8.74
C ILE A 141 7.13 17.59 9.58
N GLY A 142 7.94 16.73 8.98
CA GLY A 142 8.86 15.82 9.67
C GLY A 142 8.19 14.50 10.05
N LEU A 143 8.99 13.43 10.08
CA LEU A 143 8.46 12.06 10.28
C LEU A 143 7.85 11.87 11.68
N ASP A 144 8.53 12.35 12.71
CA ASP A 144 8.06 12.20 14.09
C ASP A 144 6.75 12.96 14.32
N ASN A 145 6.64 14.17 13.76
CA ASN A 145 5.40 14.94 13.82
C ASN A 145 4.27 14.27 13.01
N CYS A 146 4.58 13.61 11.89
CA CYS A 146 3.58 12.81 11.17
C CYS A 146 3.01 11.69 12.05
N VAL A 147 3.85 11.02 12.85
CA VAL A 147 3.41 9.99 13.79
C VAL A 147 2.47 10.57 14.83
N GLU A 148 2.81 11.72 15.43
CA GLU A 148 1.97 12.38 16.43
C GLU A 148 0.62 12.86 15.85
N LEU A 149 0.62 13.36 14.61
CA LEU A 149 -0.63 13.71 13.91
C LEU A 149 -1.51 12.48 13.65
N ILE A 150 -0.92 11.36 13.21
CA ILE A 150 -1.68 10.12 13.01
C ILE A 150 -2.30 9.65 14.33
N LYS A 151 -1.55 9.64 15.43
CA LYS A 151 -2.07 9.30 16.76
C LYS A 151 -3.25 10.21 17.14
N LYS A 152 -3.10 11.52 16.93
CA LYS A 152 -4.15 12.47 17.25
C LYS A 152 -5.42 12.27 16.42
N VAL A 153 -5.28 11.93 15.14
CA VAL A 153 -6.43 11.61 14.28
C VAL A 153 -7.10 10.32 14.72
N ILE A 154 -6.35 9.30 15.16
CA ILE A 154 -6.89 8.07 15.73
C ILE A 154 -7.76 8.38 16.95
N GLU A 155 -7.26 9.17 17.91
CA GLU A 155 -8.03 9.62 19.09
C GLU A 155 -9.33 10.32 18.66
N LEU A 156 -9.23 11.31 17.76
CA LEU A 156 -10.40 12.08 17.31
C LEU A 156 -11.42 11.23 16.55
N LYS A 157 -10.96 10.26 15.75
CA LYS A 157 -11.84 9.43 14.92
C LYS A 157 -12.54 8.33 15.72
N PHE A 158 -11.85 7.75 16.70
CA PHE A 158 -12.32 6.56 17.41
C PHE A 158 -12.74 6.83 18.86
N ASP A 159 -11.99 7.61 19.63
CA ASP A 159 -12.32 7.90 21.03
C ASP A 159 -13.48 8.90 21.18
N GLY A 160 -13.66 9.78 20.19
CA GLY A 160 -14.80 10.72 20.16
C GLY A 160 -16.17 10.08 19.93
N LYS A 161 -16.25 8.79 19.63
CA LYS A 161 -17.50 8.02 19.42
C LYS A 161 -17.97 7.24 20.65
N ALA A 162 -17.24 7.32 21.75
CA ALA A 162 -17.64 6.75 23.05
C ALA A 162 -18.50 7.73 23.86
N LYS A 163 -19.53 8.33 23.22
CA LYS A 163 -20.60 9.07 23.91
C LYS A 163 -21.96 8.62 23.39
#